data_6aa25b93f64009a956794d8bec35359b
#
_entry.id   6aa25b93f64009a956794d8bec35359b
#
_cell.length_a   1.000
_cell.length_b   1.000
_cell.length_c   1.000
_cell.angle_alpha   90.00
_cell.angle_beta   90.00
_cell.angle_gamma   90.00
#
_symmetry.space_group_name_H-M   'P 1'
#
loop_
_entity.id
_entity.type
_entity.pdbx_description
1 polymer ?
#
loop_
_entity_poly.entity_id
_entity_poly.type
_entity_poly.pdbx_seq_one_letter_code
_entity_poly.pdbx_strand_id
1 'polypeptide(L)'
;MLLRHWAKSPLKIILTLSAVALGTGILILSLSASKLLDEEVSSQLDANGVILYTANGEWDAEGKIEQNRPSEWDSHATEIVISDIESIANAAVIVTPPFNEITTESRSYNLRSAVGSDPQYFEVFSLDIIDGVSMTDNDIEMGQKKVWITEEMAVLLYGSAEEAIGKWIQPPGFMTGRGMGGKKQNVITNYSVAGVFSTPSEVTRRAYGIGDLVFPYTALIPSGFNVQMMLDRMAGVFVVKSEGASAAQTTAALSQVLTSNYGYDIDIITWEGSTSGESTYMEELRNTVDMFSVSVNILGIVLLLTSSLGIFSIMVVESLSRRREIALERALGASQQLVVREFWSWSLSLSLAGAVIGVILSLILAKPVMQSMSPLLGEISGQFQADSGIAVSALIAAVAMALGFGGILGLLPALSAVKGNIAETIREF
;
A
#
# COMPACT_ATOMS: atom_id res chain seq x y z
N MET A 1 -1.71 -18.25 47.48
CA MET A 1 -2.54 -19.43 47.16
C MET A 1 -2.38 -19.86 45.69
N LEU A 2 -2.39 -18.97 44.71
CA LEU A 2 -2.29 -19.28 43.26
C LEU A 2 -1.08 -20.16 42.86
N LEU A 3 0.11 -19.87 43.36
CA LEU A 3 1.34 -20.63 43.03
C LEU A 3 1.34 -22.08 43.54
N ARG A 4 0.62 -22.40 44.63
CA ARG A 4 0.51 -23.75 45.14
C ARG A 4 -0.37 -24.67 44.26
N HIS A 5 -1.33 -24.11 43.54
CA HIS A 5 -2.18 -24.83 42.60
C HIS A 5 -1.46 -25.14 41.28
N TRP A 6 -0.61 -24.19 40.82
CA TRP A 6 0.21 -24.38 39.63
C TRP A 6 1.18 -25.59 39.76
N ALA A 7 1.59 -25.92 40.96
CA ALA A 7 2.51 -27.03 41.22
C ALA A 7 1.87 -28.44 41.11
N LYS A 8 0.54 -28.55 41.16
CA LYS A 8 -0.14 -29.87 41.15
C LYS A 8 -0.33 -30.51 39.76
N SER A 9 -0.33 -29.70 38.67
CA SER A 9 -0.45 -30.20 37.28
C SER A 9 0.32 -29.31 36.30
N PRO A 10 1.66 -29.29 36.40
CA PRO A 10 2.48 -28.32 35.65
C PRO A 10 2.36 -28.48 34.14
N LEU A 11 2.24 -29.70 33.63
CA LEU A 11 2.16 -29.96 32.19
C LEU A 11 0.91 -29.34 31.54
N LYS A 12 -0.25 -29.44 32.22
CA LYS A 12 -1.50 -28.85 31.68
C LYS A 12 -1.44 -27.35 31.65
N ILE A 13 -0.88 -26.72 32.67
CA ILE A 13 -0.74 -25.28 32.78
C ILE A 13 0.25 -24.76 31.75
N ILE A 14 1.40 -25.40 31.57
CA ILE A 14 2.38 -25.03 30.55
C ILE A 14 1.76 -25.12 29.15
N LEU A 15 1.03 -26.21 28.86
CA LEU A 15 0.38 -26.38 27.56
C LEU A 15 -0.65 -25.26 27.28
N THR A 16 -1.43 -24.91 28.29
CA THR A 16 -2.44 -23.85 28.14
C THR A 16 -1.81 -22.46 28.01
N LEU A 17 -0.79 -22.18 28.86
CA LEU A 17 -0.05 -20.93 28.76
C LEU A 17 0.62 -20.79 27.40
N SER A 18 1.25 -21.86 26.88
CA SER A 18 1.88 -21.84 25.57
C SER A 18 0.84 -21.61 24.44
N ALA A 19 -0.33 -22.26 24.55
CA ALA A 19 -1.41 -22.07 23.57
C ALA A 19 -1.94 -20.63 23.56
N VAL A 20 -2.21 -20.04 24.75
CA VAL A 20 -2.66 -18.64 24.87
C VAL A 20 -1.57 -17.68 24.40
N ALA A 21 -0.31 -17.95 24.77
CA ALA A 21 0.82 -17.13 24.36
C ALA A 21 1.01 -17.13 22.84
N LEU A 22 0.93 -18.28 22.18
CA LEU A 22 0.99 -18.41 20.73
C LEU A 22 -0.20 -17.70 20.07
N GLY A 23 -1.42 -17.93 20.53
CA GLY A 23 -2.61 -17.27 19.99
C GLY A 23 -2.54 -15.76 20.10
N THR A 24 -2.16 -15.24 21.27
CA THR A 24 -1.99 -13.80 21.50
C THR A 24 -0.84 -13.23 20.68
N GLY A 25 0.31 -13.93 20.63
CA GLY A 25 1.48 -13.48 19.87
C GLY A 25 1.22 -13.40 18.38
N ILE A 26 0.58 -14.41 17.78
CA ILE A 26 0.19 -14.43 16.38
C ILE A 26 -0.80 -13.30 16.08
N LEU A 27 -1.79 -13.07 16.95
CA LEU A 27 -2.75 -12.00 16.77
C LEU A 27 -2.09 -10.62 16.81
N ILE A 28 -1.12 -10.40 17.73
CA ILE A 28 -0.36 -9.14 17.78
C ILE A 28 0.43 -8.93 16.49
N LEU A 29 1.15 -9.94 16.02
CA LEU A 29 1.93 -9.86 14.78
C LEU A 29 1.02 -9.62 13.57
N SER A 30 -0.12 -10.28 13.51
CA SER A 30 -1.13 -10.12 12.46
C SER A 30 -1.69 -8.69 12.41
N LEU A 31 -2.21 -8.20 13.53
CA LEU A 31 -2.76 -6.83 13.61
C LEU A 31 -1.69 -5.77 13.35
N SER A 32 -0.44 -6.00 13.80
CA SER A 32 0.65 -5.08 13.53
C SER A 32 1.04 -5.08 12.06
N ALA A 33 1.15 -6.26 11.43
CA ALA A 33 1.46 -6.36 10.01
C ALA A 33 0.38 -5.70 9.13
N SER A 34 -0.90 -5.95 9.44
CA SER A 34 -2.02 -5.30 8.74
C SER A 34 -1.94 -3.77 8.83
N LYS A 35 -1.72 -3.26 10.03
CA LYS A 35 -1.66 -1.81 10.25
C LYS A 35 -0.47 -1.16 9.57
N LEU A 36 0.69 -1.80 9.62
CA LEU A 36 1.90 -1.31 8.96
C LEU A 36 1.77 -1.32 7.44
N LEU A 37 1.12 -2.35 6.88
CA LEU A 37 0.82 -2.39 5.44
C LEU A 37 -0.13 -1.27 5.03
N ASP A 38 -1.19 -1.06 5.79
CA ASP A 38 -2.15 0.01 5.53
C ASP A 38 -1.51 1.40 5.67
N GLU A 39 -0.72 1.63 6.72
CA GLU A 39 0.03 2.88 6.91
C GLU A 39 1.06 3.10 5.80
N GLU A 40 1.80 2.07 5.37
CA GLU A 40 2.80 2.18 4.31
C GLU A 40 2.14 2.47 2.95
N VAL A 41 1.11 1.70 2.60
CA VAL A 41 0.36 1.92 1.35
C VAL A 41 -0.30 3.30 1.36
N SER A 42 -0.98 3.67 2.44
CA SER A 42 -1.61 4.99 2.55
C SER A 42 -0.59 6.13 2.53
N SER A 43 0.55 6.00 3.22
CA SER A 43 1.58 7.05 3.23
C SER A 43 2.18 7.30 1.86
N GLN A 44 2.34 6.26 1.06
CA GLN A 44 2.86 6.39 -0.30
C GLN A 44 1.83 6.97 -1.27
N LEU A 45 0.54 6.85 -0.96
CA LEU A 45 -0.57 7.31 -1.78
C LEU A 45 -1.06 8.70 -1.36
N ASP A 46 -1.39 8.85 -0.08
CA ASP A 46 -1.98 10.10 0.45
C ASP A 46 -0.93 11.23 0.52
N ALA A 47 0.36 10.85 0.65
CA ALA A 47 1.44 11.84 0.70
C ALA A 47 1.53 12.69 -0.57
N ASN A 48 0.98 12.23 -1.70
CA ASN A 48 1.17 12.91 -2.96
C ASN A 48 -0.09 13.58 -3.53
N GLY A 49 -1.30 13.19 -3.15
CA GLY A 49 -2.54 13.75 -3.71
C GLY A 49 -2.57 13.71 -5.25
N VAL A 50 -1.83 12.77 -5.85
CA VAL A 50 -1.64 12.71 -7.30
C VAL A 50 -2.80 11.98 -7.94
N ILE A 51 -3.44 12.61 -8.91
CA ILE A 51 -4.55 12.04 -9.68
C ILE A 51 -4.23 12.17 -11.16
N LEU A 52 -4.47 11.09 -11.89
CA LEU A 52 -4.31 11.06 -13.34
C LEU A 52 -5.65 11.36 -14.01
N TYR A 53 -5.64 12.25 -14.98
CA TYR A 53 -6.81 12.65 -15.76
C TYR A 53 -6.59 12.49 -17.26
N THR A 54 -7.65 12.18 -17.97
CA THR A 54 -7.69 12.24 -19.44
C THR A 54 -9.00 12.88 -19.89
N ALA A 55 -8.99 13.50 -21.07
CA ALA A 55 -10.23 13.97 -21.67
C ALA A 55 -11.09 12.76 -22.10
N ASN A 56 -12.38 12.81 -21.77
CA ASN A 56 -13.34 11.82 -22.21
C ASN A 56 -13.59 12.00 -23.72
N GLY A 57 -13.36 10.96 -24.51
CA GLY A 57 -13.62 10.96 -25.94
C GLY A 57 -14.77 10.00 -26.25
N GLU A 58 -15.87 10.49 -26.79
CA GLU A 58 -16.91 9.63 -27.35
C GLU A 58 -16.48 9.07 -28.70
N TRP A 59 -16.71 7.78 -28.90
CA TRP A 59 -16.54 7.13 -30.21
C TRP A 59 -17.79 7.38 -31.05
N ASP A 60 -17.64 8.00 -32.21
CA ASP A 60 -18.73 8.10 -33.14
C ASP A 60 -19.13 6.72 -33.74
N ALA A 61 -20.28 6.65 -34.41
CA ALA A 61 -20.78 5.43 -35.04
C ALA A 61 -19.85 4.85 -36.12
N GLU A 62 -18.84 5.61 -36.53
CA GLU A 62 -17.85 5.27 -37.57
C GLU A 62 -16.51 4.83 -36.96
N GLY A 63 -16.40 4.75 -35.60
CA GLY A 63 -15.22 4.34 -34.89
C GLY A 63 -14.12 5.43 -34.87
N LYS A 64 -14.50 6.67 -35.07
CA LYS A 64 -13.66 7.83 -34.91
C LYS A 64 -13.91 8.44 -33.54
N ILE A 65 -12.86 8.76 -32.81
CA ILE A 65 -13.00 9.50 -31.55
C ILE A 65 -13.40 10.92 -31.95
N GLU A 66 -14.63 11.33 -31.66
CA GLU A 66 -15.02 12.72 -31.68
C GLU A 66 -14.34 13.39 -30.49
N GLN A 67 -13.25 14.08 -30.78
CA GLN A 67 -12.37 14.62 -29.77
C GLN A 67 -12.89 15.99 -29.33
N ASN A 68 -13.56 16.03 -28.20
CA ASN A 68 -13.59 17.22 -27.34
C ASN A 68 -12.31 17.26 -26.47
N ARG A 69 -11.16 16.95 -27.06
CA ARG A 69 -9.88 17.16 -26.41
C ARG A 69 -9.46 18.60 -26.64
N PRO A 70 -8.89 19.28 -25.64
CA PRO A 70 -8.04 20.41 -25.95
C PRO A 70 -7.02 19.90 -26.96
N SER A 71 -7.00 20.50 -28.14
CA SER A 71 -5.93 20.22 -29.12
C SER A 71 -4.54 20.58 -28.56
N GLU A 72 -4.47 21.03 -27.33
CA GLU A 72 -3.36 21.69 -26.67
C GLU A 72 -3.17 21.20 -25.23
N TRP A 73 -3.11 19.88 -25.01
CA TRP A 73 -2.52 19.33 -23.81
C TRP A 73 -1.01 19.54 -23.87
N ASP A 74 -0.59 20.77 -23.55
CA ASP A 74 0.79 21.19 -23.52
C ASP A 74 1.10 21.88 -22.19
N SER A 75 2.29 22.39 -22.04
CA SER A 75 2.70 23.15 -20.86
C SER A 75 1.82 24.37 -20.57
N HIS A 76 1.13 24.92 -21.56
CA HIS A 76 0.20 26.01 -21.36
C HIS A 76 -1.07 25.57 -20.61
N ALA A 77 -1.60 24.39 -20.89
CA ALA A 77 -2.71 23.82 -20.13
C ALA A 77 -2.32 23.59 -18.65
N THR A 78 -1.09 23.16 -18.38
CA THR A 78 -0.60 22.99 -17.00
C THR A 78 -0.51 24.32 -16.26
N GLU A 79 -0.01 25.39 -16.92
CA GLU A 79 0.03 26.74 -16.34
C GLU A 79 -1.35 27.28 -15.98
N ILE A 80 -2.34 27.13 -16.88
CA ILE A 80 -3.74 27.54 -16.64
C ILE A 80 -4.30 26.83 -15.43
N VAL A 81 -4.12 25.52 -15.34
CA VAL A 81 -4.67 24.70 -14.26
C VAL A 81 -4.04 25.06 -12.91
N ILE A 82 -2.74 25.28 -12.87
CA ILE A 82 -2.04 25.69 -11.65
C ILE A 82 -2.44 27.11 -11.22
N SER A 83 -2.64 28.02 -12.17
CA SER A 83 -2.99 29.41 -11.85
C SER A 83 -4.44 29.60 -11.40
N ASP A 84 -5.37 28.86 -11.99
CA ASP A 84 -6.81 29.10 -11.87
C ASP A 84 -7.50 28.17 -10.87
N ILE A 85 -6.82 27.12 -10.39
CA ILE A 85 -7.37 26.16 -9.41
C ILE A 85 -6.52 26.14 -8.14
N GLU A 86 -7.00 26.81 -7.10
CA GLU A 86 -6.29 26.98 -5.82
C GLU A 86 -5.94 25.63 -5.11
N SER A 87 -6.72 24.58 -5.36
CA SER A 87 -6.48 23.26 -4.78
C SER A 87 -5.42 22.43 -5.52
N ILE A 88 -4.87 22.93 -6.63
CA ILE A 88 -3.86 22.24 -7.40
C ILE A 88 -2.50 22.87 -7.15
N ALA A 89 -1.61 22.11 -6.53
CA ALA A 89 -0.25 22.57 -6.26
C ALA A 89 0.63 22.50 -7.51
N ASN A 90 0.57 21.38 -8.25
CA ASN A 90 1.36 21.15 -9.46
C ASN A 90 0.55 20.31 -10.46
N ALA A 91 0.87 20.47 -11.73
CA ALA A 91 0.27 19.71 -12.82
C ALA A 91 1.31 19.47 -13.93
N ALA A 92 1.24 18.31 -14.58
CA ALA A 92 2.14 17.95 -15.66
C ALA A 92 1.42 17.18 -16.78
N VAL A 93 1.93 17.26 -17.98
CA VAL A 93 1.49 16.45 -19.12
C VAL A 93 2.31 15.19 -19.19
N ILE A 94 1.68 14.04 -19.37
CA ILE A 94 2.35 12.76 -19.59
C ILE A 94 2.01 12.26 -21.00
N VAL A 95 3.05 11.97 -21.76
CA VAL A 95 2.95 11.38 -23.09
C VAL A 95 3.71 10.06 -23.06
N THR A 96 3.03 8.96 -23.40
CA THR A 96 3.67 7.64 -23.44
C THR A 96 4.26 7.39 -24.83
N PRO A 97 5.59 7.31 -24.97
CA PRO A 97 6.20 7.01 -26.26
C PRO A 97 5.94 5.53 -26.64
N PRO A 98 5.82 5.22 -27.95
CA PRO A 98 5.52 3.87 -28.42
C PRO A 98 6.74 2.96 -28.45
N PHE A 99 7.63 3.04 -27.46
CA PHE A 99 8.79 2.17 -27.33
C PHE A 99 9.04 1.79 -25.87
N ASN A 100 9.56 0.59 -25.68
CA ASN A 100 9.94 0.04 -24.38
C ASN A 100 11.38 -0.53 -24.40
N GLU A 101 12.18 -0.15 -25.38
CA GLU A 101 13.56 -0.58 -25.55
C GLU A 101 14.43 0.61 -25.85
N ILE A 102 15.68 0.59 -25.36
CA ILE A 102 16.71 1.57 -25.69
C ILE A 102 18.02 0.85 -26.03
N THR A 103 18.87 1.53 -26.81
CA THR A 103 20.22 1.08 -27.11
C THR A 103 21.21 2.11 -26.56
N THR A 104 22.26 1.63 -25.92
CA THR A 104 23.47 2.38 -25.58
C THR A 104 24.61 1.99 -26.51
N GLU A 105 25.83 2.47 -26.27
CA GLU A 105 27.01 2.18 -27.10
C GLU A 105 27.25 0.69 -27.33
N SER A 106 26.81 -0.19 -26.43
CA SER A 106 27.20 -1.59 -26.44
C SER A 106 26.07 -2.60 -26.33
N ARG A 107 24.86 -2.20 -25.90
CA ARG A 107 23.75 -3.14 -25.62
C ARG A 107 22.38 -2.48 -25.76
N SER A 108 21.37 -3.32 -26.04
CA SER A 108 19.97 -2.96 -25.92
C SER A 108 19.42 -3.38 -24.55
N TYR A 109 18.55 -2.56 -24.00
CA TYR A 109 17.90 -2.74 -22.70
C TYR A 109 16.40 -2.55 -22.83
N ASN A 110 15.64 -3.45 -22.24
CA ASN A 110 14.19 -3.27 -22.09
C ASN A 110 13.92 -2.31 -20.95
N LEU A 111 13.05 -1.35 -21.19
CA LEU A 111 12.53 -0.42 -20.19
C LEU A 111 11.25 -0.97 -19.59
N ARG A 112 11.00 -0.66 -18.32
CA ARG A 112 9.67 -0.87 -17.74
C ARG A 112 8.70 0.17 -18.29
N SER A 113 9.11 1.45 -18.31
CA SER A 113 8.34 2.56 -18.83
C SER A 113 9.27 3.69 -19.28
N ALA A 114 8.82 4.44 -20.27
CA ALA A 114 9.39 5.74 -20.66
C ALA A 114 8.26 6.74 -20.80
N VAL A 115 8.50 7.99 -20.45
CA VAL A 115 7.49 9.05 -20.54
C VAL A 115 8.08 10.30 -21.19
N GLY A 116 7.25 11.02 -21.93
CA GLY A 116 7.50 12.39 -22.30
C GLY A 116 6.71 13.32 -21.37
N SER A 117 7.35 14.34 -20.82
CA SER A 117 6.68 15.25 -19.90
C SER A 117 7.29 16.66 -19.95
N ASP A 118 6.77 17.55 -19.14
CA ASP A 118 7.26 18.89 -18.87
C ASP A 118 8.05 18.94 -17.54
N PRO A 119 8.67 20.09 -17.19
CA PRO A 119 9.47 20.22 -15.96
C PRO A 119 8.69 19.95 -14.67
N GLN A 120 7.37 20.21 -14.67
CA GLN A 120 6.50 20.05 -13.51
C GLN A 120 6.35 18.57 -13.08
N TYR A 121 6.67 17.63 -13.97
CA TYR A 121 6.62 16.20 -13.68
C TYR A 121 7.39 15.81 -12.43
N PHE A 122 8.59 16.36 -12.26
CA PHE A 122 9.42 16.06 -11.09
C PHE A 122 8.82 16.61 -9.80
N GLU A 123 8.16 17.75 -9.86
CA GLU A 123 7.47 18.38 -8.72
C GLU A 123 6.20 17.59 -8.33
N VAL A 124 5.39 17.20 -9.34
CA VAL A 124 4.16 16.41 -9.12
C VAL A 124 4.46 15.14 -8.37
N PHE A 125 5.48 14.39 -8.80
CA PHE A 125 5.85 13.12 -8.20
C PHE A 125 6.89 13.22 -7.08
N SER A 126 7.29 14.45 -6.72
CA SER A 126 8.31 14.73 -5.68
C SER A 126 9.62 13.95 -5.93
N LEU A 127 10.12 14.02 -7.18
CA LEU A 127 11.33 13.35 -7.63
C LEU A 127 12.51 14.31 -7.57
N ASP A 128 13.46 14.04 -6.69
CA ASP A 128 14.66 14.85 -6.54
C ASP A 128 15.68 14.56 -7.64
N ILE A 129 16.27 15.61 -8.21
CA ILE A 129 17.43 15.47 -9.12
C ILE A 129 18.67 15.22 -8.26
N ILE A 130 19.27 14.03 -8.42
CA ILE A 130 20.45 13.59 -7.66
C ILE A 130 21.73 14.14 -8.27
N ASP A 131 21.79 14.14 -9.62
CA ASP A 131 22.95 14.61 -10.37
C ASP A 131 22.54 15.23 -11.71
N GLY A 132 23.38 16.10 -12.25
CA GLY A 132 23.11 16.80 -13.51
C GLY A 132 22.28 18.07 -13.33
N VAL A 133 21.40 18.35 -14.28
CA VAL A 133 20.56 19.57 -14.33
C VAL A 133 19.08 19.23 -14.39
N SER A 134 18.24 20.08 -13.80
CA SER A 134 16.79 19.97 -13.91
C SER A 134 16.32 20.25 -15.33
N MET A 135 15.17 19.70 -15.71
CA MET A 135 14.48 20.02 -16.95
C MET A 135 13.98 21.47 -16.88
N THR A 136 13.99 22.16 -18.00
CA THR A 136 13.55 23.55 -18.12
C THR A 136 12.53 23.71 -19.25
N ASP A 137 11.73 24.78 -19.21
CA ASP A 137 10.77 25.10 -20.27
C ASP A 137 11.46 25.28 -21.62
N ASN A 138 12.69 25.79 -21.63
CA ASN A 138 13.50 25.89 -22.84
C ASN A 138 13.81 24.51 -23.47
N ASP A 139 13.90 23.45 -22.67
CA ASP A 139 14.09 22.09 -23.20
C ASP A 139 12.84 21.61 -23.94
N ILE A 140 11.67 22.06 -23.50
CA ILE A 140 10.37 21.79 -24.15
C ILE A 140 10.23 22.61 -25.42
N GLU A 141 10.39 23.93 -25.31
CA GLU A 141 10.22 24.85 -26.46
C GLU A 141 11.15 24.53 -27.64
N MET A 142 12.39 24.18 -27.34
CA MET A 142 13.40 23.85 -28.36
C MET A 142 13.41 22.37 -28.75
N GLY A 143 12.62 21.52 -28.11
CA GLY A 143 12.62 20.09 -28.36
C GLY A 143 14.00 19.46 -28.19
N GLN A 144 14.72 19.86 -27.13
CA GLN A 144 16.10 19.45 -26.93
C GLN A 144 16.19 17.95 -26.73
N LYS A 145 17.13 17.30 -27.40
CA LYS A 145 17.33 15.84 -27.34
C LYS A 145 18.08 15.45 -26.08
N LYS A 146 17.42 15.71 -24.92
CA LYS A 146 17.86 15.37 -23.58
C LYS A 146 16.97 14.30 -22.98
N VAL A 147 17.47 13.59 -21.99
CA VAL A 147 16.73 12.58 -21.21
C VAL A 147 17.17 12.64 -19.76
N TRP A 148 16.23 12.46 -18.86
CA TRP A 148 16.45 12.25 -17.43
C TRP A 148 16.18 10.78 -17.13
N ILE A 149 17.03 10.17 -16.32
CA ILE A 149 16.97 8.73 -16.02
C ILE A 149 16.93 8.52 -14.51
N THR A 150 16.31 7.42 -14.05
CA THR A 150 16.36 7.03 -12.64
C THR A 150 17.78 6.66 -12.23
N GLU A 151 18.09 6.79 -10.94
CA GLU A 151 19.36 6.33 -10.36
C GLU A 151 19.59 4.84 -10.65
N GLU A 152 18.56 4.00 -10.55
CA GLU A 152 18.61 2.58 -10.89
C GLU A 152 19.10 2.36 -12.33
N MET A 153 18.53 3.11 -13.28
CA MET A 153 18.93 3.04 -14.69
C MET A 153 20.33 3.59 -14.92
N ALA A 154 20.73 4.66 -14.23
CA ALA A 154 22.09 5.20 -14.33
C ALA A 154 23.14 4.17 -13.90
N VAL A 155 22.90 3.51 -12.77
CA VAL A 155 23.78 2.43 -12.29
C VAL A 155 23.79 1.23 -13.23
N LEU A 156 22.62 0.83 -13.75
CA LEU A 156 22.50 -0.31 -14.67
C LEU A 156 23.23 -0.07 -15.99
N LEU A 157 23.12 1.14 -16.56
CA LEU A 157 23.65 1.46 -17.89
C LEU A 157 25.11 1.89 -17.86
N TYR A 158 25.52 2.63 -16.83
CA TYR A 158 26.80 3.35 -16.81
C TYR A 158 27.63 3.14 -15.54
N GLY A 159 27.07 2.50 -14.50
CA GLY A 159 27.77 2.17 -13.26
C GLY A 159 27.53 3.17 -12.12
N SER A 160 27.27 4.43 -12.40
CA SER A 160 26.92 5.45 -11.40
C SER A 160 26.11 6.60 -12.01
N ALA A 161 25.51 7.43 -11.17
CA ALA A 161 24.80 8.64 -11.61
C ALA A 161 25.75 9.63 -12.30
N GLU A 162 26.93 9.87 -11.72
CA GLU A 162 27.94 10.80 -12.25
C GLU A 162 28.47 10.37 -13.64
N GLU A 163 28.72 9.07 -13.84
CA GLU A 163 29.20 8.53 -15.10
C GLU A 163 28.12 8.55 -16.21
N ALA A 164 26.85 8.63 -15.83
CA ALA A 164 25.74 8.67 -16.76
C ALA A 164 25.58 10.05 -17.44
N ILE A 165 25.94 11.14 -16.77
CA ILE A 165 25.76 12.49 -17.28
C ILE A 165 26.56 12.70 -18.57
N GLY A 166 25.87 13.25 -19.58
CA GLY A 166 26.45 13.50 -20.91
C GLY A 166 26.56 12.27 -21.82
N LYS A 167 26.31 11.07 -21.31
CA LYS A 167 26.18 9.86 -22.13
C LYS A 167 24.93 9.93 -23.01
N TRP A 168 24.85 9.08 -24.00
CA TRP A 168 23.70 9.07 -24.90
C TRP A 168 22.93 7.77 -24.85
N ILE A 169 21.64 7.90 -25.06
CA ILE A 169 20.66 6.81 -25.14
C ILE A 169 19.95 6.93 -26.49
N GLN A 170 19.70 5.80 -27.13
CA GLN A 170 19.05 5.74 -28.42
C GLN A 170 17.79 4.88 -28.31
N PRO A 171 16.59 5.46 -28.33
CA PRO A 171 15.36 4.72 -28.55
C PRO A 171 15.30 4.09 -29.95
N PRO A 172 14.48 3.07 -30.18
CA PRO A 172 14.24 2.54 -31.52
C PRO A 172 13.76 3.66 -32.45
N GLY A 173 14.28 3.69 -33.66
CA GLY A 173 13.94 4.71 -34.62
C GLY A 173 12.45 4.71 -34.97
N PHE A 174 11.85 5.90 -35.02
CA PHE A 174 10.48 6.07 -35.51
C PHE A 174 10.41 5.78 -37.01
N MET A 175 9.52 4.88 -37.40
CA MET A 175 9.17 4.71 -38.81
C MET A 175 8.34 5.91 -39.26
N THR A 176 8.95 6.85 -39.93
CA THR A 176 8.22 7.91 -40.62
C THR A 176 7.39 7.28 -41.75
N GLY A 177 6.08 7.59 -41.74
CA GLY A 177 5.19 7.14 -42.81
C GLY A 177 5.70 7.58 -44.20
N ARG A 178 5.17 6.97 -45.28
CA ARG A 178 5.52 7.22 -46.66
C ARG A 178 5.74 8.72 -46.94
N GLY A 179 6.98 9.15 -46.95
CA GLY A 179 7.34 10.39 -47.61
C GLY A 179 6.99 10.33 -49.11
N MET A 180 6.88 11.44 -49.79
CA MET A 180 6.50 11.57 -51.22
C MET A 180 7.30 10.68 -52.21
N GLY A 181 8.19 9.81 -51.73
CA GLY A 181 9.00 8.88 -52.52
C GLY A 181 8.89 7.41 -52.11
N GLY A 182 7.98 7.02 -51.21
CA GLY A 182 7.66 5.64 -50.89
C GLY A 182 8.71 4.85 -50.09
N LYS A 183 9.81 5.45 -49.66
CA LYS A 183 10.80 4.80 -48.79
C LYS A 183 10.50 5.10 -47.32
N LYS A 184 10.34 4.05 -46.52
CA LYS A 184 10.30 4.14 -45.07
C LYS A 184 11.69 4.61 -44.60
N GLN A 185 11.75 5.76 -43.98
CA GLN A 185 12.98 6.27 -43.41
C GLN A 185 12.94 6.07 -41.90
N ASN A 186 13.90 5.32 -41.39
CA ASN A 186 14.03 5.13 -39.94
C ASN A 186 14.84 6.31 -39.40
N VAL A 187 14.19 7.19 -38.65
CA VAL A 187 14.87 8.33 -38.02
C VAL A 187 15.39 7.88 -36.67
N ILE A 188 16.67 7.71 -36.58
CA ILE A 188 17.38 7.37 -35.35
C ILE A 188 17.75 8.68 -34.66
N THR A 189 17.37 8.83 -33.38
CA THR A 189 17.66 10.02 -32.57
C THR A 189 18.39 9.62 -31.32
N ASN A 190 19.52 10.25 -31.05
CA ASN A 190 20.25 10.09 -29.79
C ASN A 190 19.82 11.17 -28.81
N TYR A 191 19.63 10.78 -27.56
CA TYR A 191 19.30 11.67 -26.45
C TYR A 191 20.46 11.67 -25.46
N SER A 192 20.89 12.86 -25.04
CA SER A 192 21.94 13.03 -24.05
C SER A 192 21.33 12.97 -22.65
N VAL A 193 21.92 12.18 -21.75
CA VAL A 193 21.53 12.17 -20.34
C VAL A 193 21.87 13.52 -19.71
N ALA A 194 20.85 14.28 -19.33
CA ALA A 194 20.98 15.61 -18.75
C ALA A 194 20.94 15.59 -17.23
N GLY A 195 20.22 14.64 -16.65
CA GLY A 195 20.11 14.50 -15.21
C GLY A 195 19.75 13.07 -14.79
N VAL A 196 20.02 12.79 -13.54
CA VAL A 196 19.64 11.55 -12.85
C VAL A 196 18.72 11.93 -11.70
N PHE A 197 17.59 11.27 -11.59
CA PHE A 197 16.60 11.53 -10.53
C PHE A 197 16.41 10.32 -9.61
N SER A 198 15.85 10.60 -8.43
CA SER A 198 15.61 9.59 -7.40
C SER A 198 14.70 8.47 -7.93
N THR A 199 15.04 7.24 -7.63
CA THR A 199 14.21 6.09 -8.03
C THR A 199 12.94 6.06 -7.17
N PRO A 200 11.74 6.21 -7.76
CA PRO A 200 10.49 6.13 -7.02
C PRO A 200 10.24 4.70 -6.51
N SER A 201 9.38 4.57 -5.50
CA SER A 201 8.97 3.24 -5.02
C SER A 201 8.28 2.45 -6.13
N GLU A 202 8.35 1.13 -6.06
CA GLU A 202 7.71 0.26 -7.06
C GLU A 202 6.18 0.46 -7.08
N VAL A 203 5.58 0.74 -5.92
CA VAL A 203 4.15 1.07 -5.81
C VAL A 203 3.81 2.35 -6.57
N THR A 204 4.53 3.43 -6.28
CA THR A 204 4.33 4.73 -6.94
C THR A 204 4.56 4.63 -8.45
N ARG A 205 5.59 3.88 -8.85
CA ARG A 205 5.92 3.64 -10.25
C ARG A 205 4.80 2.92 -11.00
N ARG A 206 4.24 1.85 -10.42
CA ARG A 206 3.13 1.10 -11.03
C ARG A 206 1.81 1.84 -10.98
N ALA A 207 1.55 2.53 -9.86
CA ALA A 207 0.31 3.27 -9.68
C ALA A 207 0.14 4.40 -10.68
N TYR A 208 1.23 5.11 -10.95
CA TYR A 208 1.19 6.33 -11.78
C TYR A 208 1.92 6.18 -13.12
N GLY A 209 2.47 5.01 -13.45
CA GLY A 209 3.20 4.79 -14.69
C GLY A 209 4.48 5.61 -14.80
N ILE A 210 5.14 5.89 -13.66
CA ILE A 210 6.37 6.69 -13.67
C ILE A 210 7.44 5.98 -14.47
N GLY A 211 8.02 6.71 -15.46
CA GLY A 211 9.00 6.16 -16.37
C GLY A 211 10.39 6.00 -15.76
N ASP A 212 11.11 4.98 -16.22
CA ASP A 212 12.56 4.86 -15.97
C ASP A 212 13.34 5.98 -16.66
N LEU A 213 12.77 6.50 -17.76
CA LEU A 213 13.29 7.62 -18.56
C LEU A 213 12.20 8.67 -18.73
N VAL A 214 12.59 9.94 -18.57
CA VAL A 214 11.76 11.10 -18.80
C VAL A 214 12.37 11.95 -19.90
N PHE A 215 11.60 12.21 -20.95
CA PHE A 215 11.99 13.04 -22.07
C PHE A 215 11.19 14.35 -22.08
N PRO A 216 11.73 15.46 -22.57
CA PRO A 216 10.87 16.58 -23.00
C PRO A 216 9.84 16.04 -24.01
N TYR A 217 8.53 16.22 -23.77
CA TYR A 217 7.52 15.60 -24.63
C TYR A 217 7.65 16.02 -26.09
N THR A 218 8.06 17.28 -26.36
CA THR A 218 8.33 17.79 -27.70
C THR A 218 9.55 17.13 -28.35
N ALA A 219 10.53 16.69 -27.56
CA ALA A 219 11.71 16.00 -28.06
C ALA A 219 11.40 14.62 -28.64
N LEU A 220 10.31 13.98 -28.25
CA LEU A 220 9.86 12.71 -28.79
C LEU A 220 9.31 12.82 -30.21
N ILE A 221 8.99 14.04 -30.66
CA ILE A 221 8.42 14.31 -31.97
C ILE A 221 9.54 14.40 -33.00
N PRO A 222 9.49 13.61 -34.08
CA PRO A 222 10.51 13.68 -35.13
C PRO A 222 10.48 15.03 -35.84
N SER A 223 11.65 15.54 -36.23
CA SER A 223 11.78 16.79 -36.96
C SER A 223 10.96 16.76 -38.27
N GLY A 224 10.16 17.80 -38.48
CA GLY A 224 9.29 17.92 -39.66
C GLY A 224 7.84 17.41 -39.47
N PHE A 225 7.49 16.94 -38.31
CA PHE A 225 6.10 16.63 -37.94
C PHE A 225 5.49 17.83 -37.19
N ASN A 226 4.19 18.00 -37.36
CA ASN A 226 3.44 18.93 -36.53
C ASN A 226 3.34 18.37 -35.11
N VAL A 227 3.88 19.09 -34.12
CA VAL A 227 3.88 18.74 -32.71
C VAL A 227 2.47 18.42 -32.25
N GLN A 228 1.51 19.29 -32.59
CA GLN A 228 0.11 19.13 -32.22
C GLN A 228 -0.52 17.83 -32.74
N MET A 229 -0.36 17.55 -34.04
CA MET A 229 -0.90 16.35 -34.65
C MET A 229 -0.32 15.05 -34.08
N MET A 230 0.90 15.13 -33.51
CA MET A 230 1.52 13.96 -32.84
C MET A 230 1.05 13.83 -31.40
N LEU A 231 0.91 14.94 -30.66
CA LEU A 231 0.34 14.95 -29.31
C LEU A 231 -1.09 14.42 -29.30
N ASP A 232 -1.92 14.79 -30.30
CA ASP A 232 -3.27 14.27 -30.46
C ASP A 232 -3.34 12.74 -30.66
N ARG A 233 -2.26 12.14 -31.13
CA ARG A 233 -2.13 10.69 -31.34
C ARG A 233 -1.47 9.94 -30.19
N MET A 234 -0.62 10.62 -29.44
CA MET A 234 0.04 10.09 -28.27
C MET A 234 -0.86 10.40 -27.08
N ALA A 235 -1.78 9.50 -26.76
CA ALA A 235 -2.78 9.70 -25.70
C ALA A 235 -2.18 10.41 -24.47
N GLY A 236 -2.35 11.74 -24.41
CA GLY A 236 -1.84 12.56 -23.32
C GLY A 236 -2.65 12.29 -22.06
N VAL A 237 -1.99 12.03 -20.98
CA VAL A 237 -2.55 11.99 -19.65
C VAL A 237 -2.11 13.25 -18.93
N PHE A 238 -3.02 13.87 -18.24
CA PHE A 238 -2.74 15.03 -17.41
C PHE A 238 -2.63 14.56 -15.96
N VAL A 239 -1.55 14.85 -15.31
CA VAL A 239 -1.34 14.48 -13.91
C VAL A 239 -1.42 15.73 -13.06
N VAL A 240 -2.13 15.63 -11.95
CA VAL A 240 -2.38 16.74 -11.05
C VAL A 240 -2.05 16.32 -9.63
N LYS A 241 -1.34 17.17 -8.90
CA LYS A 241 -1.15 17.07 -7.47
C LYS A 241 -2.15 17.98 -6.78
N SER A 242 -3.18 17.38 -6.15
CA SER A 242 -4.25 18.09 -5.47
C SER A 242 -4.02 18.12 -3.97
N GLU A 243 -4.23 19.27 -3.34
CA GLU A 243 -4.15 19.45 -1.88
C GLU A 243 -5.53 19.73 -1.29
N GLY A 244 -6.02 18.78 -0.48
CA GLY A 244 -7.22 18.96 0.33
C GLY A 244 -8.56 18.87 -0.41
N ALA A 245 -8.58 18.66 -1.73
CA ALA A 245 -9.79 18.45 -2.52
C ALA A 245 -9.98 16.98 -2.88
N SER A 246 -11.23 16.52 -2.94
CA SER A 246 -11.54 15.18 -3.45
C SER A 246 -11.34 15.09 -4.96
N ALA A 247 -11.10 13.87 -5.48
CA ALA A 247 -10.96 13.63 -6.93
C ALA A 247 -12.15 14.21 -7.73
N ALA A 248 -13.38 14.01 -7.24
CA ALA A 248 -14.58 14.53 -7.90
C ALA A 248 -14.62 16.07 -7.94
N GLN A 249 -14.19 16.75 -6.87
CA GLN A 249 -14.09 18.21 -6.83
C GLN A 249 -13.02 18.72 -7.81
N THR A 250 -11.87 18.07 -7.82
CA THR A 250 -10.77 18.40 -8.73
C THR A 250 -11.16 18.18 -10.19
N THR A 251 -11.84 17.07 -10.51
CA THR A 251 -12.36 16.79 -11.86
C THR A 251 -13.32 17.87 -12.33
N ALA A 252 -14.28 18.27 -11.47
CA ALA A 252 -15.23 19.32 -11.81
C ALA A 252 -14.54 20.69 -12.02
N ALA A 253 -13.58 21.04 -11.19
CA ALA A 253 -12.80 22.26 -11.31
C ALA A 253 -11.97 22.29 -12.61
N LEU A 254 -11.29 21.18 -12.92
CA LEU A 254 -10.51 21.02 -14.16
C LEU A 254 -11.40 21.19 -15.40
N SER A 255 -12.54 20.47 -15.46
CA SER A 255 -13.49 20.57 -16.55
C SER A 255 -13.98 22.01 -16.74
N GLN A 256 -14.36 22.68 -15.65
CA GLN A 256 -14.84 24.06 -15.70
C GLN A 256 -13.77 25.04 -16.18
N VAL A 257 -12.56 24.98 -15.64
CA VAL A 257 -11.46 25.89 -15.97
C VAL A 257 -11.01 25.68 -17.40
N LEU A 258 -10.81 24.45 -17.84
CA LEU A 258 -10.39 24.14 -19.19
C LEU A 258 -11.49 24.51 -20.22
N THR A 259 -12.76 24.20 -19.94
CA THR A 259 -13.89 24.64 -20.80
C THR A 259 -13.94 26.15 -20.95
N SER A 260 -13.73 26.90 -19.85
CA SER A 260 -13.76 28.35 -19.91
C SER A 260 -12.61 28.96 -20.71
N ASN A 261 -11.42 28.37 -20.65
CA ASN A 261 -10.24 28.87 -21.33
C ASN A 261 -10.19 28.47 -22.82
N TYR A 262 -10.61 27.26 -23.16
CA TYR A 262 -10.58 26.76 -24.52
C TYR A 262 -11.86 27.04 -25.33
N GLY A 263 -12.97 27.44 -24.67
CA GLY A 263 -14.20 27.88 -25.33
C GLY A 263 -15.06 26.77 -25.91
N TYR A 264 -14.80 25.49 -25.59
CA TYR A 264 -15.64 24.33 -25.92
C TYR A 264 -15.73 23.39 -24.72
N ASP A 265 -16.77 22.57 -24.70
CA ASP A 265 -17.05 21.67 -23.57
C ASP A 265 -15.98 20.58 -23.49
N ILE A 266 -15.31 20.51 -22.34
CA ILE A 266 -14.25 19.53 -22.07
C ILE A 266 -14.71 18.65 -20.92
N ASP A 267 -15.05 17.42 -21.24
CA ASP A 267 -15.35 16.40 -20.24
C ASP A 267 -14.06 15.69 -19.82
N ILE A 268 -13.78 15.70 -18.52
CA ILE A 268 -12.56 15.11 -17.95
C ILE A 268 -12.94 13.94 -17.07
N ILE A 269 -12.28 12.84 -17.28
CA ILE A 269 -12.39 11.65 -16.47
C ILE A 269 -11.05 11.31 -15.83
N THR A 270 -11.10 10.65 -14.69
CA THR A 270 -9.91 10.05 -14.10
C THR A 270 -9.39 8.93 -14.99
N TRP A 271 -8.08 8.82 -15.08
CA TRP A 271 -7.44 7.75 -15.84
C TRP A 271 -7.93 6.38 -15.34
N GLU A 272 -8.20 5.46 -16.26
CA GLU A 272 -8.74 4.11 -15.98
C GLU A 272 -10.20 4.07 -15.50
N GLY A 273 -10.94 5.18 -15.59
CA GLY A 273 -12.37 5.19 -15.25
C GLY A 273 -12.68 4.99 -13.76
N SER A 274 -11.68 5.12 -12.89
CA SER A 274 -11.87 5.03 -11.45
C SER A 274 -12.66 6.22 -10.93
N THR A 275 -13.78 5.96 -10.28
CA THR A 275 -14.61 7.00 -9.62
C THR A 275 -13.94 7.60 -8.38
N SER A 276 -12.93 6.94 -7.85
CA SER A 276 -12.15 7.39 -6.67
C SER A 276 -10.93 8.23 -7.04
N GLY A 277 -10.51 8.27 -8.31
CA GLY A 277 -9.26 8.92 -8.75
C GLY A 277 -8.01 8.12 -8.45
N GLU A 278 -8.15 6.94 -7.85
CA GLU A 278 -7.05 5.98 -7.65
C GLU A 278 -6.88 5.15 -8.93
N SER A 279 -5.64 4.78 -9.26
CA SER A 279 -5.40 3.84 -10.36
C SER A 279 -6.00 2.47 -10.03
N THR A 280 -6.44 1.73 -11.05
CA THR A 280 -6.97 0.36 -10.88
C THR A 280 -5.99 -0.54 -10.15
N TYR A 281 -4.69 -0.35 -10.39
CA TYR A 281 -3.63 -1.07 -9.66
C TYR A 281 -3.68 -0.79 -8.15
N MET A 282 -3.95 0.42 -7.75
CA MET A 282 -4.01 0.82 -6.35
C MET A 282 -5.24 0.27 -5.65
N GLU A 283 -6.39 0.31 -6.31
CA GLU A 283 -7.61 -0.31 -5.81
C GLU A 283 -7.43 -1.82 -5.65
N GLU A 284 -6.83 -2.49 -6.63
CA GLU A 284 -6.52 -3.92 -6.58
C GLU A 284 -5.51 -4.25 -5.47
N LEU A 285 -4.48 -3.42 -5.30
CA LEU A 285 -3.49 -3.57 -4.23
C LEU A 285 -4.14 -3.38 -2.85
N ARG A 286 -4.95 -2.34 -2.66
CA ARG A 286 -5.68 -2.08 -1.41
C ARG A 286 -6.62 -3.23 -1.09
N ASN A 287 -7.41 -3.70 -2.06
CA ASN A 287 -8.27 -4.87 -1.90
C ASN A 287 -7.49 -6.14 -1.53
N THR A 288 -6.31 -6.34 -2.10
CA THR A 288 -5.44 -7.48 -1.80
C THR A 288 -4.90 -7.39 -0.36
N VAL A 289 -4.44 -6.22 0.06
CA VAL A 289 -3.96 -5.95 1.42
C VAL A 289 -5.10 -6.14 2.43
N ASP A 290 -6.30 -5.64 2.15
CA ASP A 290 -7.47 -5.80 2.98
C ASP A 290 -7.88 -7.27 3.12
N MET A 291 -7.94 -8.01 2.02
CA MET A 291 -8.24 -9.44 2.03
C MET A 291 -7.21 -10.23 2.84
N PHE A 292 -5.92 -9.94 2.67
CA PHE A 292 -4.85 -10.56 3.44
C PHE A 292 -4.99 -10.22 4.92
N SER A 293 -5.18 -8.95 5.25
CA SER A 293 -5.38 -8.44 6.61
C SER A 293 -6.55 -9.12 7.32
N VAL A 294 -7.72 -9.18 6.68
CA VAL A 294 -8.91 -9.85 7.20
C VAL A 294 -8.64 -11.35 7.43
N SER A 295 -7.99 -12.02 6.48
CA SER A 295 -7.69 -13.45 6.55
C SER A 295 -6.77 -13.79 7.73
N VAL A 296 -5.70 -13.03 7.90
CA VAL A 296 -4.72 -13.25 9.00
C VAL A 296 -5.33 -12.87 10.35
N ASN A 297 -6.18 -11.84 10.41
CA ASN A 297 -6.90 -11.46 11.63
C ASN A 297 -7.90 -12.55 12.06
N ILE A 298 -8.67 -13.12 11.12
CA ILE A 298 -9.57 -14.25 11.38
C ILE A 298 -8.77 -15.43 11.92
N LEU A 299 -7.64 -15.78 11.31
CA LEU A 299 -6.76 -16.85 11.78
C LEU A 299 -6.30 -16.62 13.22
N GLY A 300 -5.87 -15.40 13.54
CA GLY A 300 -5.46 -15.00 14.89
C GLY A 300 -6.59 -15.16 15.91
N ILE A 301 -7.81 -14.73 15.57
CA ILE A 301 -9.00 -14.89 16.43
C ILE A 301 -9.33 -16.37 16.64
N VAL A 302 -9.31 -17.19 15.58
CA VAL A 302 -9.57 -18.65 15.67
C VAL A 302 -8.55 -19.33 16.57
N LEU A 303 -7.26 -18.99 16.45
CA LEU A 303 -6.21 -19.49 17.32
C LEU A 303 -6.43 -19.09 18.78
N LEU A 304 -6.86 -17.87 19.03
CA LEU A 304 -7.13 -17.36 20.36
C LEU A 304 -8.36 -18.04 20.99
N LEU A 305 -9.42 -18.26 20.21
CA LEU A 305 -10.59 -19.04 20.62
C LEU A 305 -10.20 -20.50 20.96
N THR A 306 -9.42 -21.14 20.10
CA THR A 306 -8.94 -22.52 20.34
C THR A 306 -8.10 -22.60 21.61
N SER A 307 -7.24 -21.63 21.83
CA SER A 307 -6.43 -21.52 23.06
C SER A 307 -7.30 -21.33 24.31
N SER A 308 -8.35 -20.54 24.20
CA SER A 308 -9.29 -20.27 25.29
C SER A 308 -10.14 -21.52 25.64
N LEU A 309 -10.41 -22.39 24.66
CA LEU A 309 -11.02 -23.72 24.95
C LEU A 309 -10.10 -24.60 25.80
N GLY A 310 -8.79 -24.44 25.70
CA GLY A 310 -7.82 -25.07 26.60
C GLY A 310 -8.01 -24.59 28.06
N ILE A 311 -8.20 -23.29 28.29
CA ILE A 311 -8.52 -22.74 29.61
C ILE A 311 -9.84 -23.34 30.13
N PHE A 312 -10.87 -23.32 29.28
CA PHE A 312 -12.18 -23.92 29.61
C PHE A 312 -12.04 -25.39 30.08
N SER A 313 -11.31 -26.19 29.31
CA SER A 313 -11.10 -27.63 29.65
C SER A 313 -10.42 -27.83 31.00
N ILE A 314 -9.39 -27.01 31.28
CA ILE A 314 -8.71 -27.07 32.60
C ILE A 314 -9.66 -26.66 33.72
N MET A 315 -10.45 -25.60 33.51
CA MET A 315 -11.41 -25.14 34.52
C MET A 315 -12.50 -26.16 34.81
N VAL A 316 -12.99 -26.88 33.79
CA VAL A 316 -13.95 -27.99 33.97
C VAL A 316 -13.34 -29.11 34.82
N VAL A 317 -12.14 -29.56 34.47
CA VAL A 317 -11.46 -30.63 35.24
C VAL A 317 -11.20 -30.22 36.70
N GLU A 318 -10.75 -28.98 36.92
CA GLU A 318 -10.49 -28.43 38.24
C GLU A 318 -11.79 -28.29 39.04
N SER A 319 -12.88 -27.83 38.43
CA SER A 319 -14.18 -27.71 39.10
C SER A 319 -14.72 -29.06 39.53
N LEU A 320 -14.52 -30.11 38.72
CA LEU A 320 -14.91 -31.48 39.06
C LEU A 320 -14.04 -32.05 40.17
N SER A 321 -12.72 -31.84 40.14
CA SER A 321 -11.80 -32.35 41.15
C SER A 321 -12.00 -31.73 42.54
N ARG A 322 -12.44 -30.45 42.57
CA ARG A 322 -12.70 -29.72 43.83
C ARG A 322 -14.18 -29.71 44.26
N ARG A 323 -15.04 -30.50 43.60
CA ARG A 323 -16.50 -30.48 43.82
C ARG A 323 -16.87 -30.69 45.30
N ARG A 324 -16.15 -31.59 45.99
CA ARG A 324 -16.34 -31.86 47.42
C ARG A 324 -15.92 -30.69 48.30
N GLU A 325 -14.77 -30.06 48.02
CA GLU A 325 -14.28 -28.88 48.75
C GLU A 325 -15.27 -27.72 48.62
N ILE A 326 -15.75 -27.46 47.40
CA ILE A 326 -16.74 -26.44 47.12
C ILE A 326 -18.07 -26.71 47.88
N ALA A 327 -18.52 -27.97 47.90
CA ALA A 327 -19.72 -28.34 48.62
C ALA A 327 -19.59 -28.09 50.13
N LEU A 328 -18.43 -28.43 50.72
CA LEU A 328 -18.13 -28.18 52.12
C LEU A 328 -18.04 -26.69 52.46
N GLU A 329 -17.36 -25.90 51.65
CA GLU A 329 -17.26 -24.45 51.81
C GLU A 329 -18.66 -23.78 51.77
N ARG A 330 -19.52 -24.25 50.87
CA ARG A 330 -20.89 -23.75 50.74
C ARG A 330 -21.76 -24.21 51.93
N ALA A 331 -21.59 -25.41 52.45
CA ALA A 331 -22.27 -25.89 53.64
C ALA A 331 -21.87 -25.08 54.88
N LEU A 332 -20.63 -24.54 54.92
CA LEU A 332 -20.12 -23.66 55.97
C LEU A 332 -20.53 -22.19 55.78
N GLY A 333 -21.34 -21.88 54.75
CA GLY A 333 -21.89 -20.52 54.53
C GLY A 333 -21.20 -19.67 53.47
N ALA A 334 -20.29 -20.25 52.67
CA ALA A 334 -19.70 -19.52 51.55
C ALA A 334 -20.74 -19.19 50.48
N SER A 335 -20.76 -17.93 50.03
CA SER A 335 -21.68 -17.47 49.00
C SER A 335 -21.30 -18.04 47.62
N GLN A 336 -22.32 -18.25 46.77
CA GLN A 336 -22.09 -18.71 45.40
C GLN A 336 -21.16 -17.75 44.61
N GLN A 337 -21.33 -16.43 44.85
CA GLN A 337 -20.52 -15.41 44.19
C GLN A 337 -19.03 -15.47 44.56
N LEU A 338 -18.71 -15.87 45.76
CA LEU A 338 -17.32 -16.02 46.22
C LEU A 338 -16.61 -17.14 45.45
N VAL A 339 -17.25 -18.27 45.27
CA VAL A 339 -16.71 -19.42 44.53
C VAL A 339 -16.54 -19.06 43.04
N VAL A 340 -17.57 -18.45 42.44
CA VAL A 340 -17.49 -18.00 41.02
C VAL A 340 -16.34 -17.00 40.82
N ARG A 341 -16.20 -16.03 41.73
CA ARG A 341 -15.12 -15.01 41.66
C ARG A 341 -13.73 -15.65 41.81
N GLU A 342 -13.57 -16.68 42.62
CA GLU A 342 -12.31 -17.41 42.77
C GLU A 342 -11.92 -18.08 41.46
N PHE A 343 -12.81 -18.85 40.83
CA PHE A 343 -12.55 -19.54 39.58
C PHE A 343 -12.33 -18.53 38.43
N TRP A 344 -13.12 -17.49 38.38
CA TRP A 344 -13.00 -16.45 37.36
C TRP A 344 -11.67 -15.69 37.46
N SER A 345 -11.26 -15.32 38.69
CA SER A 345 -9.96 -14.66 38.91
C SER A 345 -8.79 -15.57 38.52
N TRP A 346 -8.94 -16.88 38.71
CA TRP A 346 -7.93 -17.85 38.29
C TRP A 346 -7.84 -17.94 36.75
N SER A 347 -8.96 -18.04 36.05
CA SER A 347 -9.01 -18.02 34.60
C SER A 347 -8.38 -16.74 34.03
N LEU A 348 -8.74 -15.58 34.56
CA LEU A 348 -8.17 -14.30 34.17
C LEU A 348 -6.65 -14.23 34.40
N SER A 349 -6.16 -14.74 35.54
CA SER A 349 -4.72 -14.76 35.82
C SER A 349 -3.95 -15.66 34.86
N LEU A 350 -4.52 -16.79 34.44
CA LEU A 350 -3.93 -17.68 33.46
C LEU A 350 -3.90 -17.04 32.07
N SER A 351 -5.01 -16.41 31.70
CA SER A 351 -5.10 -15.68 30.42
C SER A 351 -4.15 -14.49 30.37
N LEU A 352 -4.05 -13.73 31.46
CA LEU A 352 -3.11 -12.60 31.56
C LEU A 352 -1.65 -13.06 31.46
N ALA A 353 -1.29 -14.14 32.19
CA ALA A 353 0.06 -14.70 32.11
C ALA A 353 0.40 -15.18 30.69
N GLY A 354 -0.53 -15.86 30.03
CA GLY A 354 -0.38 -16.26 28.63
C GLY A 354 -0.26 -15.08 27.69
N ALA A 355 -1.08 -14.04 27.88
CA ALA A 355 -1.01 -12.82 27.07
C ALA A 355 0.34 -12.08 27.23
N VAL A 356 0.85 -11.97 28.46
CA VAL A 356 2.18 -11.34 28.73
C VAL A 356 3.28 -12.13 28.03
N ILE A 357 3.26 -13.47 28.10
CA ILE A 357 4.22 -14.30 27.38
C ILE A 357 4.06 -14.11 25.86
N GLY A 358 2.83 -14.01 25.35
CA GLY A 358 2.52 -13.76 23.97
C GLY A 358 3.05 -12.41 23.47
N VAL A 359 2.94 -11.36 24.29
CA VAL A 359 3.55 -10.04 24.03
C VAL A 359 5.07 -10.14 23.93
N ILE A 360 5.72 -10.81 24.88
CA ILE A 360 7.18 -10.99 24.86
C ILE A 360 7.60 -11.77 23.60
N LEU A 361 6.86 -12.82 23.27
CA LEU A 361 7.13 -13.65 22.09
C LEU A 361 6.95 -12.85 20.81
N SER A 362 5.90 -12.04 20.71
CA SER A 362 5.66 -11.18 19.53
C SER A 362 6.77 -10.13 19.37
N LEU A 363 7.26 -9.53 20.46
CA LEU A 363 8.39 -8.58 20.41
C LEU A 363 9.68 -9.23 19.90
N ILE A 364 9.95 -10.48 20.29
CA ILE A 364 11.12 -11.23 19.85
C ILE A 364 10.98 -11.63 18.38
N LEU A 365 9.80 -12.05 17.97
CA LEU A 365 9.55 -12.58 16.62
C LEU A 365 9.18 -11.49 15.60
N ALA A 366 8.88 -10.26 16.02
CA ALA A 366 8.48 -9.19 15.12
C ALA A 366 9.51 -8.95 13.99
N LYS A 367 10.78 -8.75 14.37
CA LYS A 367 11.85 -8.51 13.39
C LYS A 367 12.01 -9.65 12.37
N PRO A 368 12.21 -10.92 12.78
CA PRO A 368 12.39 -12.00 11.81
C PRO A 368 11.13 -12.27 10.97
N VAL A 369 9.93 -12.07 11.51
CA VAL A 369 8.67 -12.21 10.74
C VAL A 369 8.57 -11.11 9.70
N MET A 370 8.78 -9.85 10.08
CA MET A 370 8.77 -8.72 9.14
C MET A 370 9.84 -8.85 8.07
N GLN A 371 11.05 -9.27 8.43
CA GLN A 371 12.12 -9.54 7.47
C GLN A 371 11.79 -10.69 6.50
N SER A 372 11.08 -11.72 6.93
CA SER A 372 10.65 -12.81 6.03
C SER A 372 9.53 -12.38 5.08
N MET A 373 8.75 -11.36 5.43
CA MET A 373 7.75 -10.73 4.55
C MET A 373 8.35 -9.67 3.62
N SER A 374 9.53 -9.15 3.94
CA SER A 374 10.21 -8.12 3.15
C SER A 374 10.36 -8.44 1.65
N PRO A 375 10.66 -9.67 1.19
CA PRO A 375 10.69 -9.96 -0.24
C PRO A 375 9.32 -9.86 -0.93
N LEU A 376 8.25 -10.22 -0.22
CA LEU A 376 6.86 -10.09 -0.70
C LEU A 376 6.41 -8.62 -0.69
N LEU A 377 6.86 -7.86 0.29
CA LEU A 377 6.53 -6.44 0.46
C LEU A 377 7.51 -5.53 -0.31
N GLY A 378 8.73 -5.97 -0.56
CA GLY A 378 9.74 -5.23 -1.33
C GLY A 378 9.37 -5.06 -2.79
N GLU A 379 8.58 -5.98 -3.36
CA GLU A 379 7.92 -5.76 -4.66
C GLU A 379 6.84 -4.67 -4.58
N ILE A 380 6.29 -4.43 -3.38
CA ILE A 380 5.23 -3.44 -3.14
C ILE A 380 5.83 -2.09 -2.76
N SER A 381 6.79 -2.02 -1.84
CA SER A 381 7.23 -0.77 -1.22
C SER A 381 8.67 -0.31 -1.55
N GLY A 382 9.45 -1.08 -2.31
CA GLY A 382 10.83 -0.72 -2.72
C GLY A 382 11.84 -0.58 -1.57
N GLN A 383 11.45 -0.07 -0.40
CA GLN A 383 12.27 0.08 0.80
C GLN A 383 11.45 -0.16 2.08
N PHE A 384 10.99 -1.38 2.29
CA PHE A 384 10.39 -1.73 3.58
C PHE A 384 11.48 -1.77 4.65
N GLN A 385 11.67 -0.66 5.37
CA GLN A 385 12.53 -0.65 6.55
C GLN A 385 11.82 -1.40 7.68
N ALA A 386 12.32 -2.58 8.00
CA ALA A 386 11.83 -3.44 9.07
C ALA A 386 11.99 -2.84 10.50
N ASP A 387 12.19 -1.54 10.61
CA ASP A 387 12.35 -0.84 11.90
C ASP A 387 11.00 -0.40 12.51
N SER A 388 9.91 -0.67 11.81
CA SER A 388 8.56 -0.41 12.30
C SER A 388 8.24 -1.36 13.46
N GLY A 389 8.13 -0.79 14.63
CA GLY A 389 7.82 -1.49 15.87
C GLY A 389 6.39 -2.05 15.86
N ILE A 390 6.11 -2.96 16.80
CA ILE A 390 4.75 -3.45 17.03
C ILE A 390 3.80 -2.28 17.33
N ALA A 391 2.68 -2.20 16.60
CA ALA A 391 1.67 -1.18 16.85
C ALA A 391 1.08 -1.32 18.27
N VAL A 392 1.16 -0.26 19.07
CA VAL A 392 0.65 -0.25 20.45
C VAL A 392 -0.85 -0.58 20.49
N SER A 393 -1.60 -0.12 19.50
CA SER A 393 -3.04 -0.44 19.35
C SER A 393 -3.29 -1.95 19.15
N ALA A 394 -2.46 -2.62 18.36
CA ALA A 394 -2.53 -4.07 18.16
C ALA A 394 -2.25 -4.85 19.45
N LEU A 395 -1.28 -4.37 20.22
CA LEU A 395 -0.92 -4.92 21.54
C LEU A 395 -2.11 -4.85 22.51
N ILE A 396 -2.71 -3.67 22.65
CA ILE A 396 -3.86 -3.44 23.52
C ILE A 396 -5.06 -4.29 23.07
N ALA A 397 -5.36 -4.33 21.78
CA ALA A 397 -6.47 -5.09 21.21
C ALA A 397 -6.31 -6.60 21.46
N ALA A 398 -5.14 -7.17 21.20
CA ALA A 398 -4.89 -8.59 21.37
C ALA A 398 -4.94 -9.01 22.85
N VAL A 399 -4.37 -8.21 23.76
CA VAL A 399 -4.45 -8.47 25.21
C VAL A 399 -5.90 -8.36 25.69
N ALA A 400 -6.65 -7.37 25.26
CA ALA A 400 -8.06 -7.22 25.61
C ALA A 400 -8.89 -8.41 25.11
N MET A 401 -8.67 -8.88 23.87
CA MET A 401 -9.32 -10.07 23.34
C MET A 401 -8.94 -11.33 24.11
N ALA A 402 -7.67 -11.53 24.45
CA ALA A 402 -7.22 -12.67 25.24
C ALA A 402 -7.88 -12.73 26.62
N LEU A 403 -7.97 -11.58 27.31
CA LEU A 403 -8.66 -11.45 28.59
C LEU A 403 -10.17 -11.64 28.44
N GLY A 404 -10.78 -11.12 27.38
CA GLY A 404 -12.20 -11.28 27.09
C GLY A 404 -12.58 -12.75 26.89
N PHE A 405 -11.91 -13.43 25.97
CA PHE A 405 -12.17 -14.85 25.71
C PHE A 405 -11.84 -15.74 26.91
N GLY A 406 -10.70 -15.52 27.57
CA GLY A 406 -10.32 -16.27 28.76
C GLY A 406 -11.30 -16.03 29.93
N GLY A 407 -11.76 -14.80 30.11
CA GLY A 407 -12.76 -14.44 31.12
C GLY A 407 -14.13 -15.05 30.87
N ILE A 408 -14.63 -14.99 29.63
CA ILE A 408 -15.95 -15.54 29.25
C ILE A 408 -15.94 -17.05 29.36
N LEU A 409 -14.96 -17.74 28.76
CA LEU A 409 -14.89 -19.20 28.76
C LEU A 409 -14.55 -19.75 30.13
N GLY A 410 -13.81 -19.04 30.97
CA GLY A 410 -13.55 -19.42 32.35
C GLY A 410 -14.77 -19.25 33.28
N LEU A 411 -15.71 -18.38 32.95
CA LEU A 411 -16.91 -18.15 33.73
C LEU A 411 -17.91 -19.32 33.61
N LEU A 412 -18.02 -19.96 32.45
CA LEU A 412 -18.96 -21.04 32.20
C LEU A 412 -18.77 -22.25 33.14
N PRO A 413 -17.53 -22.80 33.33
CA PRO A 413 -17.30 -23.88 34.32
C PRO A 413 -17.53 -23.41 35.75
N ALA A 414 -17.17 -22.19 36.08
CA ALA A 414 -17.39 -21.62 37.40
C ALA A 414 -18.87 -21.60 37.79
N LEU A 415 -19.73 -21.17 36.85
CA LEU A 415 -21.18 -21.17 37.03
C LEU A 415 -21.77 -22.58 37.14
N SER A 416 -21.22 -23.55 36.37
CA SER A 416 -21.66 -24.94 36.43
C SER A 416 -21.28 -25.63 37.77
N ALA A 417 -20.10 -25.32 38.30
CA ALA A 417 -19.62 -25.84 39.58
C ALA A 417 -20.54 -25.45 40.77
N VAL A 418 -21.16 -24.29 40.69
CA VAL A 418 -21.99 -23.74 41.75
C VAL A 418 -23.44 -24.19 41.68
N LYS A 419 -23.94 -24.60 40.50
CA LYS A 419 -25.34 -25.03 40.31
C LYS A 419 -25.64 -26.46 40.84
N GLY A 420 -24.63 -27.26 41.22
CA GLY A 420 -24.82 -28.59 41.74
C GLY A 420 -25.58 -28.62 43.09
N ASN A 421 -26.42 -29.64 43.26
CA ASN A 421 -27.17 -29.85 44.51
C ASN A 421 -26.23 -30.29 45.65
N ILE A 422 -26.03 -29.44 46.65
CA ILE A 422 -25.08 -29.65 47.76
C ILE A 422 -25.34 -30.97 48.50
N ALA A 423 -26.64 -31.27 48.74
CA ALA A 423 -27.03 -32.46 49.47
C ALA A 423 -26.73 -33.77 48.71
N GLU A 424 -26.87 -33.75 47.39
CA GLU A 424 -26.62 -34.88 46.51
C GLU A 424 -25.11 -35.14 46.37
N THR A 425 -24.32 -34.05 46.23
CA THR A 425 -22.85 -34.11 46.13
C THR A 425 -22.20 -34.65 47.42
N ILE A 426 -22.77 -34.35 48.61
CA ILE A 426 -22.24 -34.87 49.89
C ILE A 426 -22.66 -36.35 50.11
N ARG A 427 -23.77 -36.76 49.50
CA ARG A 427 -24.34 -38.13 49.68
C ARG A 427 -23.71 -39.16 48.72
N GLU A 428 -23.16 -38.75 47.62
CA GLU A 428 -22.49 -39.62 46.63
C GLU A 428 -21.08 -40.04 47.04
N PHE A 429 -20.56 -39.55 48.17
CA PHE A 429 -19.24 -39.84 48.74
C PHE A 429 -19.33 -40.22 50.22
#